data_692a75bf66919b12d982748fdd871dc9
#
_entry.id   692a75bf66919b12d982748fdd871dc9
#
_cell.length_a   1.000
_cell.length_b   1.000
_cell.length_c   1.000
_cell.angle_alpha   90.00
_cell.angle_beta   90.00
_cell.angle_gamma   90.00
#
_symmetry.space_group_name_H-M   'P 1'
#
loop_
_entity.id
_entity.type
_entity.pdbx_description
1 polymer ?
#
loop_
_entity_poly.entity_id
_entity_poly.type
_entity_poly.pdbx_seq_one_letter_code
_entity_poly.pdbx_strand_id
1 'polypeptide(L)'
;MVKIRKTASIEKGIEEVVKILSEEEIQQAIGKSASYLRKCSDPDQPQQIDHNDSFKLDKACIEKDKAPPLLTAHEYMISQEFEKLDPDKTKNINDMLVKFTILHGKLAEVITKAHDPESDKGLEISPLEKKEIMKAIKDVEDKILKIKLTIDSKK
;
A
#
# COMPACT_ATOMS: atom_id res chain seq x y z
N MET A 1 -24.97 -2.89 13.47
CA MET A 1 -23.75 -2.97 14.29
C MET A 1 -22.54 -2.91 13.36
N VAL A 2 -21.65 -1.95 13.50
CA VAL A 2 -20.45 -1.88 12.65
C VAL A 2 -19.44 -2.88 13.19
N LYS A 3 -19.11 -3.91 12.38
CA LYS A 3 -18.12 -4.91 12.76
C LYS A 3 -16.71 -4.30 12.61
N ILE A 4 -15.88 -4.49 13.63
CA ILE A 4 -14.47 -4.06 13.58
C ILE A 4 -13.70 -5.06 12.71
N ARG A 5 -13.13 -4.56 11.61
CA ARG A 5 -12.25 -5.35 10.75
C ARG A 5 -10.81 -5.22 11.24
N LYS A 6 -10.06 -6.30 11.13
CA LYS A 6 -8.64 -6.28 11.48
C LYS A 6 -7.92 -5.29 10.56
N THR A 7 -7.12 -4.41 11.14
CA THR A 7 -6.31 -3.44 10.39
C THR A 7 -5.47 -4.17 9.33
N ALA A 8 -5.46 -3.61 8.10
CA ALA A 8 -4.71 -4.14 6.97
C ALA A 8 -4.99 -5.63 6.62
N SER A 9 -6.23 -6.05 6.75
CA SER A 9 -6.73 -7.30 6.19
C SER A 9 -7.36 -7.06 4.82
N ILE A 10 -7.59 -8.13 4.06
CA ILE A 10 -8.29 -8.05 2.76
C ILE A 10 -9.70 -7.47 2.95
N GLU A 11 -10.40 -7.88 4.00
CA GLU A 11 -11.74 -7.36 4.33
C GLU A 11 -11.71 -5.86 4.56
N LYS A 12 -10.65 -5.34 5.19
CA LYS A 12 -10.45 -3.89 5.38
C LYS A 12 -10.12 -3.20 4.06
N GLY A 13 -9.27 -3.80 3.22
CA GLY A 13 -9.01 -3.31 1.87
C GLY A 13 -10.27 -3.20 1.02
N ILE A 14 -11.14 -4.20 1.04
CA ILE A 14 -12.43 -4.17 0.34
C ILE A 14 -13.35 -3.06 0.90
N GLU A 15 -13.38 -2.85 2.21
CA GLU A 15 -14.14 -1.74 2.81
C GLU A 15 -13.68 -0.38 2.27
N GLU A 16 -12.37 -0.18 2.13
CA GLU A 16 -11.83 1.06 1.56
C GLU A 16 -12.16 1.20 0.06
N VAL A 17 -12.11 0.11 -0.72
CA VAL A 17 -12.58 0.11 -2.13
C VAL A 17 -14.02 0.60 -2.22
N VAL A 18 -14.94 0.08 -1.39
CA VAL A 18 -16.36 0.46 -1.37
C VAL A 18 -16.58 1.93 -0.94
N LYS A 19 -15.63 2.55 -0.24
CA LYS A 19 -15.66 3.99 0.07
C LYS A 19 -15.16 4.86 -1.07
N ILE A 20 -14.22 4.35 -1.88
CA ILE A 20 -13.58 5.07 -2.98
C ILE A 20 -14.42 5.01 -4.25
N LEU A 21 -14.94 3.83 -4.59
CA LEU A 21 -15.67 3.57 -5.82
C LEU A 21 -17.19 3.60 -5.63
N SER A 22 -17.89 4.17 -6.61
CA SER A 22 -19.34 4.09 -6.66
C SER A 22 -19.83 2.67 -7.04
N GLU A 23 -21.11 2.42 -6.90
CA GLU A 23 -21.71 1.12 -7.27
C GLU A 23 -21.58 0.83 -8.78
N GLU A 24 -21.72 1.87 -9.61
CA GLU A 24 -21.55 1.78 -11.06
C GLU A 24 -20.10 1.47 -11.44
N GLU A 25 -19.13 2.10 -10.80
CA GLU A 25 -17.70 1.88 -11.04
C GLU A 25 -17.30 0.44 -10.63
N ILE A 26 -17.80 -0.05 -9.51
CA ILE A 26 -17.59 -1.44 -9.07
C ILE A 26 -18.18 -2.42 -10.10
N GLN A 27 -19.42 -2.17 -10.54
CA GLN A 27 -20.10 -3.00 -11.55
C GLN A 27 -19.33 -3.00 -12.88
N GLN A 28 -18.81 -1.86 -13.31
CA GLN A 28 -17.99 -1.75 -14.52
C GLN A 28 -16.66 -2.50 -14.40
N ALA A 29 -16.00 -2.40 -13.25
CA ALA A 29 -14.69 -3.01 -13.02
C ALA A 29 -14.77 -4.54 -12.98
N ILE A 30 -15.72 -5.11 -12.24
CA ILE A 30 -15.73 -6.55 -11.92
C ILE A 30 -17.04 -7.27 -12.29
N GLY A 31 -18.07 -6.56 -12.79
CA GLY A 31 -19.37 -7.16 -13.11
C GLY A 31 -20.19 -7.61 -11.89
N LYS A 32 -19.80 -7.21 -10.68
CA LYS A 32 -20.44 -7.60 -9.42
C LYS A 32 -20.91 -6.36 -8.66
N SER A 33 -21.93 -6.51 -7.80
CA SER A 33 -22.48 -5.39 -7.03
C SER A 33 -21.62 -4.99 -5.83
N ALA A 34 -21.77 -3.74 -5.36
CA ALA A 34 -21.18 -3.31 -4.09
C ALA A 34 -21.69 -4.15 -2.90
N SER A 35 -22.92 -4.68 -2.97
CA SER A 35 -23.45 -5.61 -1.97
C SER A 35 -22.64 -6.91 -1.87
N TYR A 36 -22.17 -7.44 -3.01
CA TYR A 36 -21.24 -8.59 -3.03
C TYR A 36 -19.93 -8.25 -2.33
N LEU A 37 -19.34 -7.09 -2.63
CA LEU A 37 -18.11 -6.66 -1.97
C LEU A 37 -18.28 -6.48 -0.45
N ARG A 38 -19.42 -5.94 -0.01
CA ARG A 38 -19.72 -5.83 1.43
C ARG A 38 -19.77 -7.19 2.12
N LYS A 39 -20.27 -8.25 1.43
CA LYS A 39 -20.20 -9.62 1.93
C LYS A 39 -18.77 -10.15 1.99
N CYS A 40 -17.97 -9.90 0.94
CA CYS A 40 -16.54 -10.27 0.94
C CYS A 40 -15.73 -9.51 2.02
N SER A 41 -16.17 -8.32 2.42
CA SER A 41 -15.55 -7.55 3.50
C SER A 41 -16.02 -7.94 4.90
N ASP A 42 -16.98 -8.84 5.04
CA ASP A 42 -17.47 -9.33 6.32
C ASP A 42 -16.72 -10.60 6.71
N PRO A 43 -15.90 -10.60 7.78
CA PRO A 43 -15.09 -11.76 8.18
C PRO A 43 -15.92 -12.98 8.60
N ASP A 44 -17.21 -12.80 8.89
CA ASP A 44 -18.12 -13.90 9.25
C ASP A 44 -18.84 -14.52 8.04
N GLN A 45 -18.58 -13.99 6.82
CA GLN A 45 -19.15 -14.52 5.59
C GLN A 45 -18.13 -15.38 4.84
N PRO A 46 -18.58 -16.46 4.19
CA PRO A 46 -17.68 -17.34 3.43
C PRO A 46 -17.22 -16.75 2.08
N GLN A 47 -17.83 -15.63 1.64
CA GLN A 47 -17.51 -15.02 0.37
C GLN A 47 -16.13 -14.39 0.42
N GLN A 48 -15.33 -14.71 -0.60
CA GLN A 48 -14.01 -14.12 -0.80
C GLN A 48 -13.94 -13.47 -2.17
N ILE A 49 -13.11 -12.43 -2.28
CA ILE A 49 -12.80 -11.80 -3.55
C ILE A 49 -11.72 -12.62 -4.27
N ASP A 50 -11.85 -12.81 -5.57
CA ASP A 50 -10.79 -13.43 -6.34
C ASP A 50 -9.67 -12.43 -6.69
N HIS A 51 -8.51 -12.97 -7.05
CA HIS A 51 -7.33 -12.16 -7.32
C HIS A 51 -7.50 -11.23 -8.52
N ASN A 52 -8.21 -11.66 -9.56
CA ASN A 52 -8.42 -10.85 -10.76
C ASN A 52 -9.37 -9.68 -10.47
N ASP A 53 -10.41 -9.90 -9.68
CA ASP A 53 -11.30 -8.84 -9.23
C ASP A 53 -10.58 -7.85 -8.32
N SER A 54 -9.71 -8.33 -7.43
CA SER A 54 -8.84 -7.48 -6.58
C SER A 54 -7.99 -6.54 -7.43
N PHE A 55 -7.34 -7.07 -8.46
CA PHE A 55 -6.51 -6.28 -9.38
C PHE A 55 -7.33 -5.21 -10.13
N LYS A 56 -8.52 -5.56 -10.64
CA LYS A 56 -9.39 -4.62 -11.37
C LYS A 56 -9.91 -3.49 -10.47
N LEU A 57 -10.25 -3.80 -9.22
CA LEU A 57 -10.70 -2.81 -8.24
C LEU A 57 -9.58 -1.85 -7.85
N ASP A 58 -8.37 -2.38 -7.59
CA ASP A 58 -7.21 -1.54 -7.31
C ASP A 58 -6.87 -0.63 -8.50
N LYS A 59 -6.93 -1.15 -9.72
CA LYS A 59 -6.77 -0.34 -10.94
C LYS A 59 -7.79 0.81 -10.99
N ALA A 60 -9.06 0.54 -10.73
CA ALA A 60 -10.10 1.58 -10.70
C ALA A 60 -9.86 2.62 -9.59
N CYS A 61 -9.30 2.23 -8.44
CA CYS A 61 -8.89 3.16 -7.39
C CYS A 61 -7.72 4.06 -7.86
N ILE A 62 -6.72 3.49 -8.54
CA ILE A 62 -5.57 4.24 -9.09
C ILE A 62 -6.04 5.27 -10.14
N GLU A 63 -7.00 4.93 -10.99
CA GLU A 63 -7.57 5.84 -11.98
C GLU A 63 -8.27 7.07 -11.33
N LYS A 64 -8.55 7.01 -10.05
CA LYS A 64 -9.07 8.12 -9.21
C LYS A 64 -7.99 8.77 -8.33
N ASP A 65 -6.73 8.60 -8.63
CA ASP A 65 -5.59 9.10 -7.83
C ASP A 65 -5.62 8.62 -6.35
N LYS A 66 -6.10 7.39 -6.12
CA LYS A 66 -6.10 6.74 -4.80
C LYS A 66 -5.12 5.59 -4.77
N ALA A 67 -4.53 5.38 -3.59
CA ALA A 67 -3.69 4.20 -3.36
C ALA A 67 -4.51 2.90 -3.56
N PRO A 68 -3.90 1.81 -4.07
CA PRO A 68 -4.55 0.53 -4.28
C PRO A 68 -4.79 -0.19 -2.94
N PRO A 69 -6.05 -0.27 -2.43
CA PRO A 69 -6.28 -0.74 -1.07
C PRO A 69 -6.01 -2.23 -0.88
N LEU A 70 -6.27 -3.06 -1.90
CA LEU A 70 -6.11 -4.51 -1.81
C LEU A 70 -4.65 -4.92 -1.95
N LEU A 71 -3.89 -4.28 -2.83
CA LEU A 71 -2.44 -4.45 -2.92
C LEU A 71 -1.77 -4.07 -1.60
N THR A 72 -2.14 -2.92 -1.03
CA THR A 72 -1.64 -2.46 0.27
C THR A 72 -1.94 -3.46 1.39
N ALA A 73 -3.14 -4.07 1.39
CA ALA A 73 -3.48 -5.12 2.35
C ALA A 73 -2.63 -6.38 2.16
N HIS A 74 -2.41 -6.82 0.92
CA HIS A 74 -1.55 -7.97 0.60
C HIS A 74 -0.10 -7.74 1.03
N GLU A 75 0.48 -6.60 0.69
CA GLU A 75 1.86 -6.26 1.10
C GLU A 75 2.02 -6.28 2.62
N TYR A 76 1.02 -5.74 3.33
CA TYR A 76 0.99 -5.78 4.77
C TYR A 76 0.94 -7.21 5.33
N MET A 77 0.05 -8.06 4.80
CA MET A 77 -0.09 -9.45 5.26
C MET A 77 1.20 -10.25 5.04
N ILE A 78 1.82 -10.09 3.86
CA ILE A 78 3.08 -10.75 3.54
C ILE A 78 4.19 -10.29 4.49
N SER A 79 4.29 -8.99 4.76
CA SER A 79 5.33 -8.47 5.66
C SER A 79 5.16 -8.94 7.11
N GLN A 80 3.92 -9.14 7.58
CA GLN A 80 3.66 -9.75 8.89
C GLN A 80 4.18 -11.19 8.98
N GLU A 81 4.04 -11.98 7.92
CA GLU A 81 4.59 -13.34 7.91
C GLU A 81 6.13 -13.32 7.94
N PHE A 82 6.77 -12.41 7.22
CA PHE A 82 8.23 -12.24 7.31
C PHE A 82 8.71 -11.79 8.69
N GLU A 83 7.94 -10.97 9.41
CA GLU A 83 8.32 -10.53 10.76
C GLU A 83 8.20 -11.64 11.82
N LYS A 84 7.28 -12.59 11.66
CA LYS A 84 7.19 -13.78 12.52
C LYS A 84 8.44 -14.67 12.41
N LEU A 85 9.15 -14.61 11.30
CA LEU A 85 10.40 -15.35 11.06
C LEU A 85 11.64 -14.71 11.73
N ASP A 86 11.54 -13.49 12.26
CA ASP A 86 12.65 -12.78 12.92
C ASP A 86 12.17 -12.15 14.25
N PRO A 87 11.92 -12.97 15.29
CA PRO A 87 11.33 -12.52 16.56
C PRO A 87 12.25 -11.62 17.41
N ASP A 88 13.55 -11.51 17.10
CA ASP A 88 14.54 -10.79 17.92
C ASP A 88 14.58 -9.27 17.69
N LYS A 89 13.70 -8.72 16.84
CA LYS A 89 13.67 -7.28 16.54
C LYS A 89 12.53 -6.55 17.26
N THR A 90 12.59 -6.43 18.58
CA THR A 90 11.88 -5.36 19.31
C THR A 90 12.42 -4.00 18.87
N LYS A 91 11.99 -3.55 17.69
CA LYS A 91 12.48 -2.29 17.12
C LYS A 91 11.89 -1.13 17.92
N ASN A 92 12.77 -0.30 18.47
CA ASN A 92 12.38 0.97 19.04
C ASN A 92 11.78 1.86 17.94
N ILE A 93 10.56 2.37 18.14
CA ILE A 93 9.87 3.26 17.17
C ILE A 93 10.73 4.48 16.84
N ASN A 94 11.46 5.03 17.82
CA ASN A 94 12.34 6.17 17.60
C ASN A 94 13.48 5.85 16.62
N ASP A 95 14.09 4.66 16.71
CA ASP A 95 15.11 4.20 15.75
C ASP A 95 14.52 4.03 14.35
N MET A 96 13.26 3.60 14.27
CA MET A 96 12.55 3.47 13.00
C MET A 96 12.26 4.83 12.38
N LEU A 97 11.88 5.83 13.19
CA LEU A 97 11.68 7.21 12.73
C LEU A 97 12.98 7.84 12.23
N VAL A 98 14.09 7.66 12.94
CA VAL A 98 15.41 8.14 12.49
C VAL A 98 15.78 7.53 11.13
N LYS A 99 15.61 6.21 10.98
CA LYS A 99 15.86 5.52 9.70
C LYS A 99 14.92 5.99 8.58
N PHE A 100 13.65 6.25 8.90
CA PHE A 100 12.69 6.83 7.95
C PHE A 100 13.13 8.22 7.48
N THR A 101 13.57 9.09 8.39
CA THR A 101 14.06 10.44 8.04
C THR A 101 15.27 10.37 7.11
N ILE A 102 16.20 9.43 7.35
CA ILE A 102 17.35 9.21 6.46
C ILE A 102 16.92 8.77 5.06
N LEU A 103 15.98 7.83 4.96
CA LEU A 103 15.46 7.35 3.67
C LEU A 103 14.69 8.43 2.92
N HIS A 104 13.90 9.21 3.63
CA HIS A 104 13.18 10.36 3.07
C HIS A 104 14.17 11.41 2.52
N GLY A 105 15.25 11.70 3.25
CA GLY A 105 16.32 12.58 2.77
C GLY A 105 16.99 12.06 1.49
N LYS A 106 17.28 10.76 1.42
CA LYS A 106 17.83 10.13 0.20
C LYS A 106 16.87 10.21 -0.98
N LEU A 107 15.58 9.99 -0.76
CA LEU A 107 14.57 10.16 -1.81
C LEU A 107 14.56 11.59 -2.34
N ALA A 108 14.56 12.59 -1.45
CA ALA A 108 14.63 13.99 -1.84
C ALA A 108 15.91 14.29 -2.66
N GLU A 109 17.06 13.77 -2.24
CA GLU A 109 18.34 13.91 -2.95
C GLU A 109 18.28 13.33 -4.38
N VAL A 110 17.78 12.10 -4.53
CA VAL A 110 17.66 11.41 -5.82
C VAL A 110 16.73 12.18 -6.75
N ILE A 111 15.59 12.66 -6.25
CA ILE A 111 14.64 13.47 -7.05
C ILE A 111 15.29 14.79 -7.46
N THR A 112 15.98 15.48 -6.55
CA THR A 112 16.66 16.75 -6.85
C THR A 112 17.72 16.56 -7.92
N LYS A 113 18.54 15.50 -7.83
CA LYS A 113 19.55 15.18 -8.85
C LYS A 113 18.95 14.89 -10.22
N ALA A 114 17.82 14.18 -10.26
CA ALA A 114 17.14 13.84 -11.51
C ALA A 114 16.49 15.07 -12.19
N HIS A 115 16.28 16.16 -11.46
CA HIS A 115 15.77 17.43 -11.99
C HIS A 115 16.88 18.49 -12.18
N ASP A 116 18.14 18.10 -12.02
CA ASP A 116 19.27 19.02 -12.28
C ASP A 116 19.39 19.26 -13.79
N PRO A 117 19.38 20.53 -14.26
CA PRO A 117 19.57 20.85 -15.67
C PRO A 117 20.90 20.33 -16.26
N GLU A 118 21.90 20.06 -15.42
CA GLU A 118 23.20 19.50 -15.82
C GLU A 118 23.21 17.94 -15.75
N SER A 119 22.09 17.29 -15.45
CA SER A 119 21.97 15.84 -15.52
C SER A 119 22.03 15.33 -16.97
N ASP A 120 22.24 14.02 -17.17
CA ASP A 120 22.45 13.40 -18.50
C ASP A 120 21.36 13.74 -19.53
N LYS A 121 20.15 14.08 -19.10
CA LYS A 121 19.00 14.48 -19.94
C LYS A 121 18.42 15.86 -19.62
N GLY A 122 19.09 16.64 -18.79
CA GLY A 122 18.61 17.93 -18.34
C GLY A 122 17.35 17.80 -17.48
N LEU A 123 16.28 18.49 -17.83
CA LEU A 123 15.01 18.45 -17.07
C LEU A 123 14.17 17.17 -17.30
N GLU A 124 14.55 16.33 -18.26
CA GLU A 124 13.85 15.06 -18.53
C GLU A 124 14.47 13.92 -17.72
N ILE A 125 13.63 13.20 -16.98
CA ILE A 125 14.07 12.04 -16.18
C ILE A 125 14.48 10.88 -17.10
N SER A 126 15.73 10.48 -17.04
CA SER A 126 16.26 9.32 -17.78
C SER A 126 15.69 7.99 -17.22
N PRO A 127 15.73 6.89 -18.00
CA PRO A 127 15.30 5.58 -17.50
C PRO A 127 16.08 5.10 -16.26
N LEU A 128 17.37 5.47 -16.15
CA LEU A 128 18.20 5.12 -15.01
C LEU A 128 17.77 5.91 -13.76
N GLU A 129 17.60 7.21 -13.87
CA GLU A 129 17.12 8.08 -12.79
C GLU A 129 15.73 7.66 -12.32
N LYS A 130 14.83 7.33 -13.26
CA LYS A 130 13.50 6.78 -12.91
C LYS A 130 13.62 5.52 -12.08
N LYS A 131 14.53 4.60 -12.42
CA LYS A 131 14.77 3.37 -11.66
C LYS A 131 15.30 3.67 -10.26
N GLU A 132 16.21 4.64 -10.12
CA GLU A 132 16.77 5.05 -8.83
C GLU A 132 15.70 5.72 -7.94
N ILE A 133 14.88 6.61 -8.51
CA ILE A 133 13.73 7.22 -7.81
C ILE A 133 12.77 6.14 -7.33
N MET A 134 12.37 5.21 -8.19
CA MET A 134 11.44 4.13 -7.83
C MET A 134 12.00 3.23 -6.73
N LYS A 135 13.31 2.96 -6.74
CA LYS A 135 13.97 2.23 -5.66
C LYS A 135 13.93 3.01 -4.34
N ALA A 136 14.25 4.30 -4.37
CA ALA A 136 14.22 5.14 -3.18
C ALA A 136 12.78 5.28 -2.61
N ILE A 137 11.76 5.39 -3.46
CA ILE A 137 10.34 5.36 -3.07
C ILE A 137 10.04 4.06 -2.35
N LYS A 138 10.41 2.91 -2.93
CA LYS A 138 10.17 1.61 -2.32
C LYS A 138 10.83 1.46 -0.93
N ASP A 139 12.05 1.95 -0.75
CA ASP A 139 12.75 1.92 0.54
C ASP A 139 11.98 2.73 1.61
N VAL A 140 11.35 3.85 1.23
CA VAL A 140 10.50 4.67 2.11
C VAL A 140 9.20 3.96 2.43
N GLU A 141 8.52 3.39 1.43
CA GLU A 141 7.26 2.62 1.60
C GLU A 141 7.46 1.44 2.54
N ASP A 142 8.52 0.64 2.34
CA ASP A 142 8.88 -0.49 3.20
C ASP A 142 9.11 -0.04 4.66
N LYS A 143 9.68 1.15 4.86
CA LYS A 143 9.89 1.68 6.20
C LYS A 143 8.59 2.13 6.85
N ILE A 144 7.72 2.82 6.10
CA ILE A 144 6.39 3.22 6.57
C ILE A 144 5.58 2.00 6.97
N LEU A 145 5.60 0.96 6.14
CA LEU A 145 4.91 -0.30 6.41
C LEU A 145 5.39 -0.91 7.74
N LYS A 146 6.73 -1.00 7.95
CA LYS A 146 7.31 -1.52 9.19
C LYS A 146 6.92 -0.69 10.43
N ILE A 147 6.85 0.64 10.31
CA ILE A 147 6.37 1.51 11.40
C ILE A 147 4.91 1.20 11.72
N LYS A 148 4.04 1.11 10.71
CA LYS A 148 2.63 0.75 10.90
C LYS A 148 2.48 -0.58 11.63
N LEU A 149 3.19 -1.63 11.17
CA LEU A 149 3.21 -2.95 11.80
C LEU A 149 3.62 -2.90 13.28
N THR A 150 4.68 -2.15 13.57
CA THR A 150 5.20 -2.03 14.94
C THR A 150 4.20 -1.32 15.85
N ILE A 151 3.47 -0.32 15.35
CA ILE A 151 2.43 0.38 16.13
C ILE A 151 1.25 -0.56 16.40
N ASP A 152 0.78 -1.30 15.39
CA ASP A 152 -0.36 -2.22 15.52
C ASP A 152 -0.05 -3.41 16.44
N SER A 153 1.21 -3.83 16.53
CA SER A 153 1.64 -4.93 17.41
C SER A 153 1.79 -4.53 18.89
N LYS A 154 1.85 -3.23 19.19
CA LYS A 154 1.89 -2.71 20.55
C LYS A 154 0.45 -2.53 21.06
N LYS A 155 -0.06 -3.56 21.71
CA LYS A 155 -1.28 -3.51 22.53
C LYS A 155 -0.96 -3.09 23.96
#